data_61a9741093e9f4abd56a410436342dfb
#
_entry.id   61a9741093e9f4abd56a410436342dfb
#
_cell.length_a   1.000
_cell.length_b   1.000
_cell.length_c   1.000
_cell.angle_alpha   90.00
_cell.angle_beta   90.00
_cell.angle_gamma   90.00
#
_symmetry.space_group_name_H-M   'P 1'
#
loop_
_entity.id
_entity.type
_entity.pdbx_description
1 polymer ?
#
loop_
_entity_poly.entity_id
_entity_poly.type
_entity_poly.pdbx_seq_one_letter_code
_entity_poly.pdbx_strand_id
1 'polypeptide(L)'
;MSLFGYTRAGQTPGAPRKHSPLLWIALIALILGTVVLAFAWLAGWIGGRLTAQRFTDTIEATGPAHPGFRRAHSKGVCVSGWFEPSAQAPTLSSARVFSQRRVPVMGRLSIGGGDPYGADNTARVRSLAVQMVSDDGQEWRMAMNSFPFFAVPTAEAFYEQTRASIPDPATGKPDPQKMAAVLAKYPSAQAFQQWAKTAPWTSSWADTTFNSVNSFWFTNAQGQKRAVRWRWQPQAPVVEMDAETRKQASVDFLSQELQQRLASGPVRWNLVVSIAEPDDAIDDPSMPWPESRDQVVAGVLSLDRMQSQEEGACGQINFDPLILPSGVRGSDDPILAARSAVYSQSFNRRERERASGNVEPPKEAAR
;
A
#
# COMPACT_ATOMS: atom_id res chain seq x y z
N MET A 1 -66.77 63.75 -48.23
CA MET A 1 -66.76 62.39 -47.64
C MET A 1 -65.34 62.07 -47.26
N SER A 2 -65.09 61.97 -45.97
CA SER A 2 -63.83 61.90 -45.27
C SER A 2 -63.23 60.53 -45.35
N LEU A 3 -61.96 60.40 -45.63
CA LEU A 3 -61.14 59.17 -45.42
C LEU A 3 -60.01 59.44 -44.48
N PHE A 4 -60.10 58.90 -43.28
CA PHE A 4 -59.06 58.90 -42.23
C PHE A 4 -57.90 58.01 -42.63
N GLY A 5 -56.70 58.62 -42.75
CA GLY A 5 -55.45 57.92 -42.85
C GLY A 5 -54.86 57.66 -41.43
N TYR A 6 -54.77 56.43 -41.02
CA TYR A 6 -54.10 56.01 -39.78
C TYR A 6 -52.58 55.86 -40.05
N THR A 7 -51.75 56.79 -39.54
CA THR A 7 -50.31 56.63 -39.55
C THR A 7 -49.88 55.75 -38.39
N ARG A 8 -49.28 54.60 -38.70
CA ARG A 8 -48.59 53.69 -37.74
C ARG A 8 -47.28 54.34 -37.30
N ALA A 9 -47.18 54.64 -36.02
CA ALA A 9 -45.89 55.07 -35.44
C ALA A 9 -44.88 53.93 -35.53
N GLY A 10 -43.80 54.17 -36.24
CA GLY A 10 -42.68 53.22 -36.32
C GLY A 10 -41.97 53.10 -34.98
N GLN A 11 -41.94 51.89 -34.45
CA GLN A 11 -41.04 51.55 -33.36
C GLN A 11 -39.60 51.55 -33.91
N THR A 12 -38.78 52.42 -33.44
CA THR A 12 -37.33 52.42 -33.68
C THR A 12 -36.70 51.21 -32.99
N PRO A 13 -35.96 50.33 -33.68
CA PRO A 13 -35.25 49.24 -33.05
C PRO A 13 -34.27 49.80 -32.01
N GLY A 14 -34.42 49.38 -30.77
CA GLY A 14 -33.47 49.73 -29.70
C GLY A 14 -32.03 49.38 -30.10
N ALA A 15 -31.11 50.33 -29.97
CA ALA A 15 -29.70 50.13 -30.27
C ALA A 15 -29.14 48.92 -29.47
N PRO A 16 -28.34 48.07 -30.09
CA PRO A 16 -27.74 46.91 -29.39
C PRO A 16 -26.92 47.42 -28.20
N ARG A 17 -27.23 46.93 -27.01
CA ARG A 17 -26.47 47.22 -25.81
C ARG A 17 -25.02 46.73 -26.03
N LYS A 18 -24.09 47.65 -26.20
CA LYS A 18 -22.68 47.36 -26.25
C LYS A 18 -22.24 46.84 -24.88
N HIS A 19 -22.07 45.57 -24.76
CA HIS A 19 -21.48 44.97 -23.54
C HIS A 19 -20.07 45.54 -23.39
N SER A 20 -19.76 46.13 -22.23
CA SER A 20 -18.47 46.67 -21.94
C SER A 20 -17.42 45.54 -22.04
N PRO A 21 -16.34 45.70 -22.83
CA PRO A 21 -15.27 44.73 -22.93
C PRO A 21 -14.63 44.42 -21.56
N LEU A 22 -14.68 45.40 -20.64
CA LEU A 22 -14.22 45.22 -19.25
C LEU A 22 -15.01 44.16 -18.47
N LEU A 23 -16.32 44.05 -18.72
CA LEU A 23 -17.14 43.00 -18.09
C LEU A 23 -16.73 41.60 -18.55
N TRP A 24 -16.44 41.43 -19.83
CA TRP A 24 -15.97 40.15 -20.37
C TRP A 24 -14.57 39.80 -19.86
N ILE A 25 -13.67 40.75 -19.78
CA ILE A 25 -12.32 40.59 -19.21
C ILE A 25 -12.43 40.17 -17.73
N ALA A 26 -13.28 40.86 -16.96
CA ALA A 26 -13.50 40.53 -15.54
C ALA A 26 -14.11 39.13 -15.37
N LEU A 27 -15.06 38.74 -16.23
CA LEU A 27 -15.65 37.40 -16.19
C LEU A 27 -14.62 36.31 -16.53
N ILE A 28 -13.81 36.51 -17.56
CA ILE A 28 -12.73 35.58 -17.93
C ILE A 28 -11.71 35.47 -16.80
N ALA A 29 -11.29 36.59 -16.22
CA ALA A 29 -10.34 36.59 -15.10
C ALA A 29 -10.92 35.85 -13.86
N LEU A 30 -12.21 36.02 -13.56
CA LEU A 30 -12.89 35.29 -12.48
C LEU A 30 -12.91 33.79 -12.74
N ILE A 31 -13.28 33.37 -13.97
CA ILE A 31 -13.30 31.95 -14.35
C ILE A 31 -11.90 31.34 -14.23
N LEU A 32 -10.88 31.99 -14.82
CA LEU A 32 -9.50 31.51 -14.75
C LEU A 32 -9.00 31.46 -13.30
N GLY A 33 -9.28 32.50 -12.51
CA GLY A 33 -8.94 32.51 -11.08
C GLY A 33 -9.58 31.38 -10.30
N THR A 34 -10.86 31.11 -10.55
CA THR A 34 -11.58 29.99 -9.93
C THR A 34 -10.98 28.64 -10.32
N VAL A 35 -10.64 28.44 -11.60
CA VAL A 35 -10.00 27.21 -12.08
C VAL A 35 -8.61 27.02 -11.43
N VAL A 36 -7.80 28.07 -11.37
CA VAL A 36 -6.48 28.05 -10.72
C VAL A 36 -6.61 27.74 -9.24
N LEU A 37 -7.54 28.36 -8.52
CA LEU A 37 -7.78 28.08 -7.10
C LEU A 37 -8.28 26.67 -6.87
N ALA A 38 -9.21 26.17 -7.69
CA ALA A 38 -9.69 24.80 -7.63
C ALA A 38 -8.54 23.81 -7.89
N PHE A 39 -7.70 24.07 -8.89
CA PHE A 39 -6.51 23.27 -9.17
C PHE A 39 -5.53 23.28 -7.98
N ALA A 40 -5.20 24.45 -7.44
CA ALA A 40 -4.29 24.62 -6.31
C ALA A 40 -4.81 23.89 -5.06
N TRP A 41 -6.15 23.88 -4.84
CA TRP A 41 -6.78 23.15 -3.76
C TRP A 41 -6.74 21.62 -4.02
N LEU A 42 -7.05 21.15 -5.22
CA LEU A 42 -6.95 19.75 -5.61
C LEU A 42 -5.50 19.23 -5.54
N ALA A 43 -4.53 20.05 -5.95
CA ALA A 43 -3.12 19.73 -5.86
C ALA A 43 -2.58 19.75 -4.41
N GLY A 44 -3.37 20.19 -3.44
CA GLY A 44 -2.95 20.29 -2.03
C GLY A 44 -2.01 21.45 -1.74
N TRP A 45 -1.85 22.43 -2.67
CA TRP A 45 -1.04 23.62 -2.45
C TRP A 45 -1.68 24.59 -1.46
N ILE A 46 -3.00 24.63 -1.44
CA ILE A 46 -3.80 25.39 -0.47
C ILE A 46 -4.79 24.49 0.25
N GLY A 47 -5.27 24.89 1.42
CA GLY A 47 -6.29 24.16 2.19
C GLY A 47 -5.77 22.97 3.01
N GLY A 48 -4.46 22.68 3.02
CA GLY A 48 -3.87 21.65 3.89
C GLY A 48 -4.26 20.20 3.56
N ARG A 49 -4.85 19.94 2.38
CA ARG A 49 -5.26 18.59 1.95
C ARG A 49 -4.10 17.60 2.02
N LEU A 50 -4.35 16.39 2.54
CA LEU A 50 -3.39 15.29 2.50
C LEU A 50 -3.25 14.78 1.05
N THR A 51 -2.03 14.88 0.52
CA THR A 51 -1.69 14.35 -0.80
C THR A 51 -0.70 13.20 -0.69
N ALA A 52 -0.64 12.33 -1.69
CA ALA A 52 0.33 11.25 -1.75
C ALA A 52 1.78 11.77 -1.64
N GLN A 53 2.07 12.93 -2.24
CA GLN A 53 3.38 13.57 -2.13
C GLN A 53 3.70 13.95 -0.69
N ARG A 54 2.82 14.70 -0.01
CA ARG A 54 3.01 15.09 1.41
C ARG A 54 3.18 13.88 2.31
N PHE A 55 2.42 12.82 2.04
CA PHE A 55 2.54 11.58 2.82
C PHE A 55 3.90 10.91 2.59
N THR A 56 4.33 10.79 1.33
CA THR A 56 5.64 10.22 0.98
C THR A 56 6.78 11.03 1.58
N ASP A 57 6.71 12.37 1.53
CA ASP A 57 7.68 13.26 2.15
C ASP A 57 7.74 13.06 3.67
N THR A 58 6.58 12.86 4.30
CA THR A 58 6.49 12.60 5.74
C THR A 58 7.08 11.24 6.12
N ILE A 59 6.85 10.20 5.31
CA ILE A 59 7.49 8.89 5.51
C ILE A 59 9.01 9.02 5.40
N GLU A 60 9.50 9.72 4.37
CA GLU A 60 10.93 9.92 4.17
C GLU A 60 11.57 10.69 5.33
N ALA A 61 10.86 11.65 5.93
CA ALA A 61 11.33 12.43 7.07
C ALA A 61 11.45 11.61 8.39
N THR A 62 10.99 10.37 8.44
CA THR A 62 11.15 9.51 9.64
C THR A 62 12.56 8.95 9.79
N GLY A 63 13.45 9.15 8.83
CA GLY A 63 14.84 8.73 8.87
C GLY A 63 15.69 9.45 7.82
N PRO A 64 16.96 9.06 7.64
CA PRO A 64 17.78 9.54 6.54
C PRO A 64 17.15 9.22 5.17
N ALA A 65 17.31 10.12 4.21
CA ALA A 65 16.90 9.88 2.84
C ALA A 65 17.89 8.95 2.14
N HIS A 66 17.35 7.95 1.42
CA HIS A 66 18.12 6.98 0.63
C HIS A 66 17.66 7.04 -0.84
N PRO A 67 18.25 7.93 -1.67
CA PRO A 67 17.89 8.06 -3.08
C PRO A 67 18.07 6.76 -3.85
N GLY A 68 17.11 6.42 -4.72
CA GLY A 68 17.11 5.16 -5.48
C GLY A 68 16.46 3.99 -4.76
N PHE A 69 16.13 4.14 -3.47
CA PHE A 69 15.46 3.10 -2.68
C PHE A 69 13.96 3.43 -2.43
N ARG A 70 13.22 2.43 -1.97
CA ARG A 70 11.82 2.61 -1.52
C ARG A 70 11.78 3.45 -0.25
N ARG A 71 10.73 4.29 -0.10
CA ARG A 71 10.57 5.16 1.09
C ARG A 71 10.12 4.41 2.35
N ALA A 72 9.53 3.23 2.15
CA ALA A 72 9.20 2.28 3.22
C ALA A 72 9.52 0.87 2.74
N HIS A 73 9.77 -0.04 3.67
CA HIS A 73 10.23 -1.40 3.35
C HIS A 73 11.47 -1.38 2.44
N SER A 74 12.43 -0.53 2.76
CA SER A 74 13.56 -0.21 1.89
C SER A 74 14.51 -1.39 1.73
N LYS A 75 14.83 -2.09 2.83
CA LYS A 75 15.63 -3.31 2.82
C LYS A 75 14.79 -4.54 2.47
N GLY A 76 15.29 -5.38 1.58
CA GLY A 76 14.64 -6.63 1.21
C GLY A 76 15.35 -7.38 0.10
N VAL A 77 14.80 -8.51 -0.27
CA VAL A 77 15.30 -9.38 -1.32
C VAL A 77 14.20 -9.72 -2.31
N CYS A 78 14.55 -9.90 -3.58
CA CYS A 78 13.67 -10.44 -4.61
C CYS A 78 13.53 -11.96 -4.43
N VAL A 79 12.32 -12.46 -4.62
CA VAL A 79 12.03 -13.90 -4.60
C VAL A 79 11.18 -14.26 -5.80
N SER A 80 11.32 -15.48 -6.30
CA SER A 80 10.46 -15.98 -7.36
C SER A 80 10.06 -17.43 -7.11
N GLY A 81 9.02 -17.85 -7.84
CA GLY A 81 8.45 -19.18 -7.72
C GLY A 81 7.10 -19.25 -8.41
N TRP A 82 6.14 -19.90 -7.78
CA TRP A 82 4.82 -20.11 -8.39
C TRP A 82 3.71 -20.21 -7.32
N PHE A 83 2.49 -19.98 -7.76
CA PHE A 83 1.26 -20.22 -7.03
C PHE A 83 0.48 -21.36 -7.68
N GLU A 84 0.00 -22.30 -6.88
CA GLU A 84 -0.87 -23.40 -7.29
C GLU A 84 -2.21 -23.26 -6.55
N PRO A 85 -3.30 -22.92 -7.29
CA PRO A 85 -4.61 -22.77 -6.67
C PRO A 85 -5.16 -24.12 -6.21
N SER A 86 -5.96 -24.13 -5.14
CA SER A 86 -6.71 -25.28 -4.70
C SER A 86 -7.95 -25.52 -5.57
N ALA A 87 -8.54 -26.70 -5.49
CA ALA A 87 -9.81 -27.01 -6.14
C ALA A 87 -10.98 -26.09 -5.68
N GLN A 88 -10.87 -25.49 -4.50
CA GLN A 88 -11.88 -24.58 -3.95
C GLN A 88 -11.72 -23.13 -4.40
N ALA A 89 -10.54 -22.74 -4.90
CA ALA A 89 -10.25 -21.35 -5.26
C ALA A 89 -11.25 -20.74 -6.25
N PRO A 90 -11.70 -21.44 -7.33
CA PRO A 90 -12.67 -20.90 -8.28
C PRO A 90 -14.05 -20.59 -7.68
N THR A 91 -14.38 -21.19 -6.52
CA THR A 91 -15.66 -20.89 -5.82
C THR A 91 -15.63 -19.53 -5.13
N LEU A 92 -14.42 -19.01 -4.85
CA LEU A 92 -14.23 -17.72 -4.20
C LEU A 92 -14.28 -16.56 -5.19
N SER A 93 -13.58 -16.68 -6.31
CA SER A 93 -13.46 -15.62 -7.31
C SER A 93 -13.27 -16.19 -8.71
N SER A 94 -13.78 -15.46 -9.71
CA SER A 94 -13.58 -15.74 -11.13
C SER A 94 -12.18 -15.35 -11.64
N ALA A 95 -11.31 -14.84 -10.78
CA ALA A 95 -9.95 -14.47 -11.13
C ALA A 95 -9.20 -15.63 -11.79
N ARG A 96 -8.58 -15.38 -12.95
CA ARG A 96 -7.90 -16.41 -13.74
C ARG A 96 -6.81 -17.16 -12.96
N VAL A 97 -6.13 -16.48 -12.04
CA VAL A 97 -5.14 -17.09 -11.15
C VAL A 97 -5.68 -18.24 -10.30
N PHE A 98 -6.99 -18.32 -10.09
CA PHE A 98 -7.65 -19.38 -9.30
C PHE A 98 -8.11 -20.58 -10.15
N SER A 99 -8.04 -20.47 -11.47
CA SER A 99 -8.41 -21.57 -12.40
C SER A 99 -7.25 -22.08 -13.25
N GLN A 100 -6.09 -21.44 -13.19
CA GLN A 100 -4.87 -21.83 -13.87
C GLN A 100 -4.10 -22.85 -13.03
N ARG A 101 -3.52 -23.88 -13.66
CA ARG A 101 -2.82 -24.95 -12.93
C ARG A 101 -1.65 -24.44 -12.09
N ARG A 102 -0.86 -23.51 -12.62
CA ARG A 102 0.30 -22.92 -11.96
C ARG A 102 0.50 -21.50 -12.50
N VAL A 103 0.65 -20.54 -11.61
CA VAL A 103 0.84 -19.13 -11.92
C VAL A 103 2.26 -18.73 -11.53
N PRO A 104 3.07 -18.15 -12.41
CA PRO A 104 4.38 -17.63 -12.04
C PRO A 104 4.25 -16.47 -11.06
N VAL A 105 5.17 -16.41 -10.11
CA VAL A 105 5.22 -15.38 -9.05
C VAL A 105 6.57 -14.70 -9.06
N MET A 106 6.55 -13.36 -9.07
CA MET A 106 7.65 -12.51 -8.67
C MET A 106 7.28 -11.83 -7.35
N GLY A 107 8.15 -11.93 -6.35
CA GLY A 107 7.86 -11.38 -5.04
C GLY A 107 9.03 -10.61 -4.45
N ARG A 108 8.77 -10.02 -3.30
CA ARG A 108 9.78 -9.33 -2.50
C ARG A 108 9.52 -9.58 -1.03
N LEU A 109 10.47 -10.14 -0.33
CA LEU A 109 10.52 -10.18 1.13
C LEU A 109 11.29 -8.95 1.64
N SER A 110 10.82 -8.34 2.71
CA SER A 110 11.39 -7.09 3.23
C SER A 110 11.11 -6.90 4.72
N ILE A 111 11.80 -5.93 5.30
CA ILE A 111 11.53 -5.43 6.65
C ILE A 111 10.90 -4.04 6.58
N GLY A 112 10.22 -3.61 7.65
CA GLY A 112 9.68 -2.26 7.78
C GLY A 112 10.78 -1.20 7.88
N GLY A 113 10.44 0.05 7.55
CA GLY A 113 11.34 1.19 7.62
C GLY A 113 11.91 1.66 6.28
N GLY A 114 12.54 2.83 6.31
CA GLY A 114 13.10 3.51 5.12
C GLY A 114 14.60 3.26 4.92
N ASP A 115 15.27 2.62 5.87
CA ASP A 115 16.72 2.32 5.80
C ASP A 115 16.97 1.02 5.02
N PRO A 116 17.66 1.07 3.85
CA PRO A 116 17.98 -0.11 3.07
C PRO A 116 19.07 -1.00 3.71
N TYR A 117 19.73 -0.51 4.75
CA TYR A 117 20.79 -1.18 5.50
C TYR A 117 20.40 -1.50 6.94
N GLY A 118 19.13 -1.28 7.29
CA GLY A 118 18.59 -1.48 8.62
C GLY A 118 18.79 -2.91 9.12
N ALA A 119 19.00 -3.08 10.44
CA ALA A 119 19.24 -4.39 11.02
C ALA A 119 17.94 -5.22 11.13
N ASP A 120 17.98 -6.45 10.63
CA ASP A 120 16.85 -7.38 10.65
C ASP A 120 16.38 -7.70 12.08
N ASN A 121 17.30 -7.76 13.04
CA ASN A 121 17.03 -8.11 14.43
C ASN A 121 16.25 -7.03 15.21
N THR A 122 16.14 -5.81 14.68
CA THR A 122 15.33 -4.73 15.25
C THR A 122 14.01 -4.53 14.51
N ALA A 123 13.85 -5.17 13.34
CA ALA A 123 12.71 -4.98 12.46
C ALA A 123 11.51 -5.81 12.91
N ARG A 124 10.59 -5.15 13.62
CA ARG A 124 9.35 -5.78 14.13
C ARG A 124 8.38 -6.15 13.01
N VAL A 125 8.33 -5.33 11.97
CA VAL A 125 7.46 -5.54 10.82
C VAL A 125 8.24 -6.24 9.71
N ARG A 126 7.71 -7.36 9.25
CA ARG A 126 8.16 -8.08 8.06
C ARG A 126 7.08 -8.06 7.01
N SER A 127 7.46 -8.11 5.75
CA SER A 127 6.52 -7.97 4.65
C SER A 127 6.83 -8.90 3.51
N LEU A 128 5.77 -9.37 2.86
CA LEU A 128 5.81 -10.10 1.61
C LEU A 128 4.96 -9.37 0.59
N ALA A 129 5.56 -8.97 -0.51
CA ALA A 129 4.84 -8.49 -1.69
C ALA A 129 4.97 -9.54 -2.80
N VAL A 130 3.88 -9.79 -3.52
CA VAL A 130 3.86 -10.71 -4.66
C VAL A 130 3.13 -10.09 -5.86
N GLN A 131 3.60 -10.43 -7.04
CA GLN A 131 2.94 -10.24 -8.30
C GLN A 131 2.70 -11.60 -8.93
N MET A 132 1.46 -11.88 -9.28
CA MET A 132 1.06 -13.03 -10.08
C MET A 132 0.59 -12.51 -11.43
N VAL A 133 1.07 -13.12 -12.51
CA VAL A 133 0.63 -12.81 -13.88
C VAL A 133 0.02 -14.08 -14.46
N SER A 134 -1.28 -14.05 -14.72
CA SER A 134 -2.00 -15.17 -15.30
C SER A 134 -1.77 -15.29 -16.81
N ASP A 135 -2.15 -16.44 -17.40
CA ASP A 135 -1.96 -16.74 -18.80
C ASP A 135 -2.76 -15.85 -19.77
N ASP A 136 -3.77 -15.15 -19.26
CA ASP A 136 -4.52 -14.11 -19.98
C ASP A 136 -3.93 -12.68 -19.81
N GLY A 137 -2.78 -12.55 -19.15
CA GLY A 137 -2.08 -11.30 -18.94
C GLY A 137 -2.61 -10.45 -17.79
N GLN A 138 -3.62 -10.91 -17.05
CA GLN A 138 -4.09 -10.17 -15.86
C GLN A 138 -3.08 -10.30 -14.74
N GLU A 139 -2.95 -9.21 -13.97
CA GLU A 139 -2.03 -9.14 -12.83
C GLU A 139 -2.80 -9.09 -11.51
N TRP A 140 -2.26 -9.77 -10.50
CA TRP A 140 -2.64 -9.58 -9.12
C TRP A 140 -1.41 -9.21 -8.30
N ARG A 141 -1.41 -8.00 -7.75
CA ARG A 141 -0.36 -7.54 -6.86
C ARG A 141 -0.85 -7.48 -5.43
N MET A 142 -0.07 -8.02 -4.52
CA MET A 142 -0.35 -8.03 -3.09
C MET A 142 0.83 -7.41 -2.36
N ALA A 143 0.55 -6.62 -1.32
CA ALA A 143 1.55 -6.07 -0.42
C ALA A 143 1.07 -6.27 1.02
N MET A 144 1.67 -7.23 1.71
CA MET A 144 1.21 -7.78 2.98
C MET A 144 2.25 -7.62 4.06
N ASN A 145 1.79 -7.61 5.30
CA ASN A 145 2.63 -7.41 6.48
C ASN A 145 2.41 -8.50 7.52
N SER A 146 3.37 -8.65 8.42
CA SER A 146 3.29 -9.61 9.53
C SER A 146 2.25 -9.23 10.59
N PHE A 147 1.83 -7.96 10.66
CA PHE A 147 0.78 -7.54 11.58
C PHE A 147 -0.62 -7.88 11.02
N PRO A 148 -1.58 -8.30 11.89
CA PRO A 148 -2.88 -8.78 11.45
C PRO A 148 -3.93 -7.69 11.22
N PHE A 149 -3.69 -6.45 11.72
CA PHE A 149 -4.55 -5.28 11.55
C PHE A 149 -3.72 -4.00 11.53
N PHE A 150 -4.26 -2.94 10.96
CA PHE A 150 -3.56 -1.66 10.86
C PHE A 150 -3.60 -0.89 12.19
N ALA A 151 -2.60 -0.05 12.45
CA ALA A 151 -2.52 0.68 13.72
C ALA A 151 -3.61 1.76 13.87
N VAL A 152 -4.14 2.27 12.75
CA VAL A 152 -5.10 3.38 12.73
C VAL A 152 -6.11 3.21 11.60
N PRO A 153 -7.32 3.80 11.70
CA PRO A 153 -8.42 3.50 10.77
C PRO A 153 -8.40 4.29 9.46
N THR A 154 -7.71 5.43 9.39
CA THR A 154 -7.77 6.31 8.21
C THR A 154 -6.41 6.77 7.74
N ALA A 155 -6.34 7.26 6.50
CA ALA A 155 -5.11 7.81 5.92
C ALA A 155 -4.60 9.04 6.69
N GLU A 156 -5.51 9.90 7.16
CA GLU A 156 -5.19 11.08 7.97
C GLU A 156 -4.61 10.67 9.32
N ALA A 157 -5.19 9.66 9.97
CA ALA A 157 -4.69 9.12 11.22
C ALA A 157 -3.29 8.49 11.05
N PHE A 158 -3.07 7.79 9.93
CA PHE A 158 -1.76 7.24 9.61
C PHE A 158 -0.72 8.33 9.30
N TYR A 159 -1.12 9.38 8.60
CA TYR A 159 -0.27 10.55 8.38
C TYR A 159 0.10 11.23 9.71
N GLU A 160 -0.86 11.41 10.61
CA GLU A 160 -0.64 11.99 11.94
C GLU A 160 0.33 11.14 12.77
N GLN A 161 0.15 9.81 12.77
CA GLN A 161 1.05 8.87 13.43
C GLN A 161 2.47 8.93 12.85
N THR A 162 2.59 8.97 11.52
CA THR A 162 3.88 9.06 10.82
C THR A 162 4.58 10.38 11.16
N ARG A 163 3.85 11.50 11.20
CA ARG A 163 4.40 12.80 11.62
C ARG A 163 4.91 12.78 13.07
N ALA A 164 4.18 12.12 13.97
CA ALA A 164 4.61 11.98 15.36
C ALA A 164 5.88 11.12 15.51
N SER A 165 6.16 10.26 14.51
CA SER A 165 7.35 9.39 14.47
C SER A 165 8.59 10.10 13.89
N ILE A 166 8.48 11.32 13.36
CA ILE A 166 9.62 12.08 12.86
C ILE A 166 10.57 12.39 14.03
N PRO A 167 11.86 12.04 13.93
CA PRO A 167 12.83 12.34 14.98
C PRO A 167 12.98 13.85 15.22
N ASP A 168 13.03 14.24 16.48
CA ASP A 168 13.42 15.59 16.85
C ASP A 168 14.91 15.81 16.54
N PRO A 169 15.28 16.88 15.83
CA PRO A 169 16.67 17.15 15.44
C PRO A 169 17.65 17.22 16.61
N ALA A 170 17.20 17.62 17.80
CA ALA A 170 18.05 17.75 18.98
C ALA A 170 18.34 16.40 19.65
N THR A 171 17.41 15.44 19.59
CA THR A 171 17.50 14.16 20.30
C THR A 171 17.73 12.95 19.38
N GLY A 172 17.45 13.11 18.09
CA GLY A 172 17.44 12.00 17.11
C GLY A 172 16.34 10.96 17.37
N LYS A 173 15.35 11.27 18.23
CA LYS A 173 14.26 10.35 18.60
C LYS A 173 12.91 11.03 18.43
N PRO A 174 11.84 10.27 18.16
CA PRO A 174 10.48 10.82 18.16
C PRO A 174 10.12 11.46 19.49
N ASP A 175 9.36 12.55 19.45
CA ASP A 175 8.86 13.25 20.64
C ASP A 175 7.85 12.35 21.38
N PRO A 176 8.13 11.96 22.64
CA PRO A 176 7.25 11.08 23.41
C PRO A 176 5.85 11.66 23.64
N GLN A 177 5.71 12.99 23.74
CA GLN A 177 4.42 13.64 23.96
C GLN A 177 3.54 13.56 22.70
N LYS A 178 4.12 13.78 21.52
CA LYS A 178 3.40 13.60 20.24
C LYS A 178 2.96 12.15 20.04
N MET A 179 3.84 11.19 20.36
CA MET A 179 3.49 9.77 20.29
C MET A 179 2.39 9.41 21.28
N ALA A 180 2.44 9.89 22.52
CA ALA A 180 1.40 9.69 23.52
C ALA A 180 0.05 10.28 23.10
N ALA A 181 0.05 11.44 22.46
CA ALA A 181 -1.17 12.07 21.93
C ALA A 181 -1.85 11.22 20.85
N VAL A 182 -1.08 10.63 19.93
CA VAL A 182 -1.60 9.68 18.92
C VAL A 182 -2.23 8.46 19.58
N LEU A 183 -1.54 7.89 20.58
CA LEU A 183 -2.05 6.70 21.29
C LEU A 183 -3.33 7.01 22.09
N ALA A 184 -3.43 8.19 22.68
CA ALA A 184 -4.63 8.61 23.38
C ALA A 184 -5.82 8.84 22.43
N LYS A 185 -5.55 9.30 21.21
CA LYS A 185 -6.57 9.59 20.19
C LYS A 185 -7.07 8.34 19.47
N TYR A 186 -6.21 7.33 19.28
CA TYR A 186 -6.53 6.13 18.48
C TYR A 186 -6.34 4.85 19.31
N PRO A 187 -7.43 4.26 19.87
CA PRO A 187 -7.35 3.02 20.65
C PRO A 187 -6.72 1.85 19.89
N SER A 188 -6.94 1.78 18.56
CA SER A 188 -6.32 0.76 17.69
C SER A 188 -4.79 0.87 17.67
N ALA A 189 -4.21 2.07 17.83
CA ALA A 189 -2.77 2.24 17.93
C ALA A 189 -2.22 1.63 19.22
N GLN A 190 -2.98 1.66 20.32
CA GLN A 190 -2.61 0.96 21.56
C GLN A 190 -2.65 -0.56 21.37
N ALA A 191 -3.71 -1.07 20.72
CA ALA A 191 -3.82 -2.50 20.39
C ALA A 191 -2.66 -2.97 19.51
N PHE A 192 -2.28 -2.15 18.51
CA PHE A 192 -1.10 -2.41 17.67
C PHE A 192 0.20 -2.43 18.46
N GLN A 193 0.39 -1.50 19.40
CA GLN A 193 1.56 -1.53 20.29
C GLN A 193 1.59 -2.78 21.17
N GLN A 194 0.43 -3.23 21.68
CA GLN A 194 0.35 -4.47 22.44
C GLN A 194 0.73 -5.67 21.58
N TRP A 195 0.19 -5.77 20.36
CA TRP A 195 0.62 -6.77 19.39
C TRP A 195 2.15 -6.72 19.17
N ALA A 196 2.70 -5.54 18.94
CA ALA A 196 4.13 -5.39 18.69
C ALA A 196 5.02 -5.85 19.87
N LYS A 197 4.50 -5.81 21.10
CA LYS A 197 5.20 -6.30 22.30
C LYS A 197 5.09 -7.82 22.45
N THR A 198 3.93 -8.40 22.13
CA THR A 198 3.59 -9.79 22.50
C THR A 198 3.69 -10.79 21.35
N ALA A 199 3.58 -10.34 20.08
CA ALA A 199 3.67 -11.26 18.97
C ALA A 199 5.07 -11.91 18.88
N PRO A 200 5.17 -13.17 18.47
CA PRO A 200 6.45 -13.89 18.41
C PRO A 200 7.44 -13.19 17.47
N TRP A 201 8.71 -13.22 17.79
CA TRP A 201 9.79 -12.87 16.89
C TRP A 201 10.17 -14.11 16.09
N THR A 202 9.65 -14.23 14.87
CA THR A 202 9.93 -15.39 14.02
C THR A 202 11.41 -15.45 13.62
N SER A 203 11.97 -16.66 13.48
CA SER A 203 13.38 -16.86 13.12
C SER A 203 13.64 -16.62 11.62
N SER A 204 12.58 -16.58 10.80
CA SER A 204 12.68 -16.52 9.35
C SER A 204 11.53 -15.72 8.73
N TRP A 205 11.69 -15.27 7.51
CA TRP A 205 10.53 -14.92 6.68
C TRP A 205 9.66 -16.15 6.37
N ALA A 206 10.26 -17.33 6.21
CA ALA A 206 9.57 -18.56 5.82
C ALA A 206 8.64 -19.12 6.89
N ASP A 207 8.78 -18.71 8.15
CA ASP A 207 7.90 -19.04 9.26
C ASP A 207 6.99 -17.87 9.70
N THR A 208 6.96 -16.78 8.91
CA THR A 208 6.17 -15.58 9.16
C THR A 208 4.84 -15.65 8.41
N THR A 209 3.74 -15.35 9.10
CA THR A 209 2.43 -15.08 8.50
C THR A 209 2.39 -13.65 7.93
N PHE A 210 1.88 -13.50 6.71
CA PHE A 210 1.71 -12.20 6.07
C PHE A 210 0.24 -11.93 5.77
N ASN A 211 -0.30 -10.84 6.29
CA ASN A 211 -1.72 -10.50 6.24
C ASN A 211 -1.99 -9.41 5.21
N SER A 212 -3.13 -9.50 4.49
CA SER A 212 -3.59 -8.44 3.56
C SER A 212 -3.88 -7.15 4.28
N VAL A 213 -4.28 -7.23 5.54
CA VAL A 213 -4.71 -6.13 6.41
C VAL A 213 -6.00 -5.46 5.94
N ASN A 214 -6.02 -5.00 4.68
CA ASN A 214 -7.19 -4.44 4.02
C ASN A 214 -8.18 -5.53 3.57
N SER A 215 -9.42 -5.15 3.37
CA SER A 215 -10.47 -6.03 2.85
C SER A 215 -10.66 -5.83 1.34
N PHE A 216 -11.17 -6.89 0.70
CA PHE A 216 -11.41 -6.92 -0.74
C PHE A 216 -12.76 -7.60 -1.01
N TRP A 217 -13.29 -7.37 -2.19
CA TRP A 217 -14.47 -8.06 -2.69
C TRP A 217 -14.05 -9.11 -3.71
N PHE A 218 -14.42 -10.36 -3.45
CA PHE A 218 -14.32 -11.44 -4.42
C PHE A 218 -15.67 -11.68 -5.07
N THR A 219 -15.66 -11.86 -6.40
CA THR A 219 -16.85 -12.18 -7.17
C THR A 219 -16.56 -13.47 -7.97
N ASN A 220 -17.32 -14.53 -7.71
CA ASN A 220 -17.15 -15.80 -8.42
C ASN A 220 -17.86 -15.80 -9.79
N ALA A 221 -17.73 -16.90 -10.53
CA ALA A 221 -18.33 -17.06 -11.87
C ALA A 221 -19.86 -17.02 -11.88
N GLN A 222 -20.52 -17.27 -10.71
CA GLN A 222 -21.96 -17.18 -10.54
C GLN A 222 -22.42 -15.77 -10.14
N GLY A 223 -21.51 -14.79 -10.06
CA GLY A 223 -21.79 -13.44 -9.65
C GLY A 223 -21.97 -13.26 -8.13
N GLN A 224 -21.72 -14.28 -7.33
CA GLN A 224 -21.75 -14.16 -5.88
C GLN A 224 -20.59 -13.33 -5.39
N LYS A 225 -20.90 -12.30 -4.60
CA LYS A 225 -19.94 -11.33 -4.09
C LYS A 225 -19.74 -11.53 -2.58
N ARG A 226 -18.49 -11.59 -2.14
CA ARG A 226 -18.12 -11.76 -0.73
C ARG A 226 -16.99 -10.81 -0.37
N ALA A 227 -17.08 -10.17 0.79
CA ALA A 227 -15.96 -9.43 1.35
C ALA A 227 -14.99 -10.44 1.98
N VAL A 228 -13.70 -10.24 1.76
CA VAL A 228 -12.65 -11.15 2.20
C VAL A 228 -11.43 -10.40 2.71
N ARG A 229 -10.70 -11.03 3.61
CA ARG A 229 -9.29 -10.78 3.91
C ARG A 229 -8.51 -12.05 3.65
N TRP A 230 -7.22 -11.96 3.38
CA TRP A 230 -6.38 -13.14 3.23
C TRP A 230 -5.07 -13.01 3.99
N ARG A 231 -4.47 -14.17 4.22
CA ARG A 231 -3.10 -14.26 4.71
C ARG A 231 -2.33 -15.36 3.98
N TRP A 232 -1.05 -15.13 3.82
CA TRP A 232 -0.10 -16.18 3.52
C TRP A 232 0.33 -16.81 4.83
N GLN A 233 -0.18 -17.99 5.11
CA GLN A 233 0.15 -18.77 6.31
C GLN A 233 1.30 -19.72 6.00
N PRO A 234 2.45 -19.67 6.72
CA PRO A 234 3.58 -20.54 6.46
C PRO A 234 3.18 -22.01 6.66
N GLN A 235 3.73 -22.89 5.83
CA GLN A 235 3.63 -24.34 6.05
C GLN A 235 4.70 -24.82 7.05
N ALA A 236 5.80 -24.10 7.17
CA ALA A 236 6.79 -24.33 8.21
C ALA A 236 6.22 -23.96 9.59
N PRO A 237 6.56 -24.70 10.65
CA PRO A 237 6.21 -24.29 12.00
C PRO A 237 6.87 -22.97 12.36
N VAL A 238 6.16 -22.15 13.13
CA VAL A 238 6.72 -20.90 13.66
C VAL A 238 7.83 -21.25 14.66
N VAL A 239 9.01 -20.71 14.44
CA VAL A 239 10.15 -20.82 15.35
C VAL A 239 10.40 -19.46 15.97
N GLU A 240 10.12 -19.33 17.25
CA GLU A 240 10.33 -18.10 17.98
C GLU A 240 11.81 -17.89 18.32
N MET A 241 12.29 -16.70 18.09
CA MET A 241 13.63 -16.26 18.43
C MET A 241 13.60 -15.55 19.78
N ASP A 242 14.33 -16.06 20.76
CA ASP A 242 14.49 -15.37 22.03
C ASP A 242 15.28 -14.05 21.88
N ALA A 243 15.21 -13.20 22.91
CA ALA A 243 15.79 -11.86 22.85
C ALA A 243 17.31 -11.88 22.74
N GLU A 244 17.99 -12.85 23.36
CA GLU A 244 19.45 -12.93 23.35
C GLU A 244 19.96 -13.42 21.99
N THR A 245 19.38 -14.50 21.46
CA THR A 245 19.67 -15.01 20.11
C THR A 245 19.44 -13.91 19.06
N ARG A 246 18.32 -13.17 19.17
CA ARG A 246 18.01 -12.08 18.26
C ARG A 246 19.05 -10.95 18.33
N LYS A 247 19.48 -10.56 19.54
CA LYS A 247 20.47 -9.50 19.74
C LYS A 247 21.81 -9.83 19.10
N GLN A 248 22.19 -11.11 19.08
CA GLN A 248 23.43 -11.61 18.51
C GLN A 248 23.35 -11.90 17.00
N ALA A 249 22.12 -11.92 16.45
CA ALA A 249 21.92 -12.19 15.03
C ALA A 249 22.56 -11.10 14.15
N SER A 250 23.08 -11.52 12.98
CA SER A 250 23.67 -10.60 12.02
C SER A 250 22.63 -9.58 11.50
N VAL A 251 23.11 -8.46 10.98
CA VAL A 251 22.25 -7.43 10.40
C VAL A 251 21.40 -7.94 9.23
N ASP A 252 21.85 -9.01 8.56
CA ASP A 252 21.24 -9.60 7.38
C ASP A 252 20.77 -11.05 7.62
N PHE A 253 20.48 -11.41 8.87
CA PHE A 253 20.21 -12.81 9.22
C PHE A 253 19.00 -13.39 8.48
N LEU A 254 17.97 -12.58 8.15
CA LEU A 254 16.79 -13.05 7.45
C LEU A 254 17.09 -13.49 6.01
N SER A 255 17.94 -12.75 5.30
CA SER A 255 18.35 -13.13 3.95
C SER A 255 19.29 -14.35 3.96
N GLN A 256 20.19 -14.42 4.92
CA GLN A 256 21.11 -15.55 5.10
C GLN A 256 20.34 -16.83 5.43
N GLU A 257 19.38 -16.77 6.34
CA GLU A 257 18.51 -17.89 6.72
C GLU A 257 17.67 -18.36 5.53
N LEU A 258 17.03 -17.41 4.81
CA LEU A 258 16.24 -17.73 3.63
C LEU A 258 17.07 -18.43 2.54
N GLN A 259 18.29 -17.96 2.30
CA GLN A 259 19.21 -18.57 1.34
C GLN A 259 19.55 -20.02 1.71
N GLN A 260 19.86 -20.27 3.01
CA GLN A 260 20.12 -21.61 3.51
C GLN A 260 18.90 -22.53 3.37
N ARG A 261 17.72 -22.03 3.66
CA ARG A 261 16.47 -22.78 3.55
C ARG A 261 16.13 -23.14 2.11
N LEU A 262 16.30 -22.19 1.18
CA LEU A 262 16.09 -22.42 -0.25
C LEU A 262 17.08 -23.43 -0.86
N ALA A 263 18.26 -23.58 -0.30
CA ALA A 263 19.18 -24.63 -0.70
C ALA A 263 18.66 -26.05 -0.40
N SER A 264 17.74 -26.18 0.56
CA SER A 264 17.08 -27.45 0.92
C SER A 264 15.74 -27.68 0.19
N GLY A 265 15.24 -26.69 -0.53
CA GLY A 265 14.01 -26.75 -1.31
C GLY A 265 13.12 -25.50 -1.17
N PRO A 266 11.99 -25.48 -1.88
CA PRO A 266 11.10 -24.32 -1.87
C PRO A 266 10.50 -24.06 -0.48
N VAL A 267 10.39 -22.80 -0.12
CA VAL A 267 9.60 -22.35 1.04
C VAL A 267 8.13 -22.14 0.63
N ARG A 268 7.19 -22.47 1.51
CA ARG A 268 5.77 -22.54 1.14
C ARG A 268 4.85 -21.84 2.12
N TRP A 269 3.80 -21.22 1.57
CA TRP A 269 2.67 -20.66 2.33
C TRP A 269 1.35 -21.09 1.72
N ASN A 270 0.36 -21.31 2.56
CA ASN A 270 -1.03 -21.44 2.16
C ASN A 270 -1.66 -20.07 2.02
N LEU A 271 -2.37 -19.81 0.92
CA LEU A 271 -3.27 -18.65 0.80
C LEU A 271 -4.56 -18.98 1.55
N VAL A 272 -4.72 -18.45 2.74
CA VAL A 272 -5.94 -18.62 3.54
C VAL A 272 -6.81 -17.39 3.38
N VAL A 273 -8.00 -17.56 2.83
CA VAL A 273 -8.99 -16.52 2.61
C VAL A 273 -10.06 -16.62 3.71
N SER A 274 -10.21 -15.56 4.50
CA SER A 274 -11.29 -15.42 5.48
C SER A 274 -12.45 -14.66 4.85
N ILE A 275 -13.68 -15.17 5.06
CA ILE A 275 -14.92 -14.60 4.50
C ILE A 275 -15.60 -13.78 5.60
N ALA A 276 -15.97 -12.56 5.28
CA ALA A 276 -16.66 -11.65 6.19
C ALA A 276 -18.08 -12.14 6.51
N GLU A 277 -18.52 -11.85 7.71
CA GLU A 277 -19.93 -11.84 8.12
C GLU A 277 -20.49 -10.39 8.08
N PRO A 278 -21.83 -10.23 8.16
CA PRO A 278 -22.48 -8.92 7.98
C PRO A 278 -21.98 -7.81 8.95
N ASP A 279 -21.56 -8.19 10.15
CA ASP A 279 -21.13 -7.24 11.19
C ASP A 279 -19.62 -6.93 11.15
N ASP A 280 -18.87 -7.51 10.21
CA ASP A 280 -17.44 -7.26 10.11
C ASP A 280 -17.14 -5.89 9.53
N ALA A 281 -16.12 -5.24 10.08
CA ALA A 281 -15.62 -3.97 9.56
C ALA A 281 -14.87 -4.20 8.24
N ILE A 282 -15.53 -3.88 7.11
CA ILE A 282 -14.95 -4.07 5.77
C ILE A 282 -14.01 -2.92 5.42
N ASP A 283 -14.38 -1.70 5.80
CA ASP A 283 -13.67 -0.48 5.39
C ASP A 283 -12.78 0.12 6.52
N ASP A 284 -12.65 -0.59 7.65
CA ASP A 284 -11.74 -0.23 8.73
C ASP A 284 -10.66 -1.32 8.92
N PRO A 285 -9.43 -1.09 8.43
CA PRO A 285 -8.35 -2.07 8.53
C PRO A 285 -7.74 -2.17 9.93
N SER A 286 -8.09 -1.27 10.85
CA SER A 286 -7.65 -1.30 12.24
C SER A 286 -8.48 -2.23 13.13
N MET A 287 -9.62 -2.69 12.62
CA MET A 287 -10.49 -3.64 13.29
C MET A 287 -10.20 -5.06 12.81
N PRO A 288 -9.62 -5.93 13.63
CA PRO A 288 -9.42 -7.35 13.28
C PRO A 288 -10.76 -8.07 13.18
N TRP A 289 -10.87 -8.99 12.23
CA TRP A 289 -12.02 -9.91 12.18
C TRP A 289 -11.83 -11.06 13.17
N PRO A 290 -12.89 -11.62 13.74
CA PRO A 290 -12.82 -12.81 14.58
C PRO A 290 -12.16 -13.99 13.85
N GLU A 291 -11.34 -14.75 14.57
CA GLU A 291 -10.66 -15.92 14.01
C GLU A 291 -11.64 -17.06 13.64
N SER A 292 -12.85 -17.03 14.20
CA SER A 292 -13.93 -17.99 13.92
C SER A 292 -14.59 -17.81 12.55
N ARG A 293 -14.20 -16.81 11.74
CA ARG A 293 -14.75 -16.62 10.40
C ARG A 293 -14.41 -17.79 9.49
N ASP A 294 -15.33 -18.11 8.58
CA ASP A 294 -15.12 -19.14 7.57
C ASP A 294 -13.84 -18.87 6.80
N GLN A 295 -13.01 -19.90 6.67
CA GLN A 295 -11.71 -19.83 6.01
C GLN A 295 -11.60 -20.89 4.93
N VAL A 296 -11.05 -20.49 3.78
CA VAL A 296 -10.78 -21.38 2.66
C VAL A 296 -9.31 -21.29 2.30
N VAL A 297 -8.64 -22.44 2.19
CA VAL A 297 -7.29 -22.52 1.62
C VAL A 297 -7.40 -22.43 0.10
N ALA A 298 -7.12 -21.27 -0.44
CA ALA A 298 -7.27 -20.98 -1.87
C ALA A 298 -6.08 -21.46 -2.73
N GLY A 299 -4.98 -21.87 -2.12
CA GLY A 299 -3.83 -22.41 -2.85
C GLY A 299 -2.54 -22.34 -2.07
N VAL A 300 -1.44 -22.68 -2.74
CA VAL A 300 -0.08 -22.71 -2.18
C VAL A 300 0.86 -21.84 -3.00
N LEU A 301 1.52 -20.92 -2.32
CA LEU A 301 2.68 -20.19 -2.83
C LEU A 301 3.94 -21.02 -2.54
N SER A 302 4.73 -21.28 -3.55
CA SER A 302 6.07 -21.89 -3.44
C SER A 302 7.10 -20.91 -3.99
N LEU A 303 8.08 -20.53 -3.18
CA LEU A 303 9.22 -19.70 -3.59
C LEU A 303 10.48 -20.57 -3.55
N ASP A 304 11.21 -20.60 -4.67
CA ASP A 304 12.37 -21.47 -4.87
C ASP A 304 13.66 -20.72 -5.20
N ARG A 305 13.61 -19.40 -5.41
CA ARG A 305 14.76 -18.55 -5.73
C ARG A 305 14.75 -17.26 -4.97
N MET A 306 15.94 -16.78 -4.66
CA MET A 306 16.21 -15.48 -4.09
C MET A 306 17.32 -14.77 -4.91
N GLN A 307 17.20 -13.46 -5.04
CA GLN A 307 18.18 -12.56 -5.64
C GLN A 307 18.27 -11.28 -4.81
N SER A 308 19.38 -10.56 -4.91
CA SER A 308 19.46 -9.21 -4.32
C SER A 308 18.37 -8.31 -4.96
N GLN A 309 17.91 -7.30 -4.24
CA GLN A 309 16.92 -6.37 -4.78
C GLN A 309 17.49 -5.45 -5.87
N GLU A 310 18.79 -5.30 -5.94
CA GLU A 310 19.52 -4.52 -6.95
C GLU A 310 19.51 -5.23 -8.30
N GLU A 311 19.69 -6.55 -8.30
CA GLU A 311 19.79 -7.39 -9.51
C GLU A 311 18.46 -8.00 -9.91
N GLY A 312 17.57 -8.24 -8.94
CA GLY A 312 16.33 -8.94 -9.14
C GLY A 312 15.23 -8.06 -9.77
N ALA A 313 14.42 -8.68 -10.63
CA ALA A 313 13.33 -8.01 -11.34
C ALA A 313 12.28 -7.36 -10.41
N CYS A 314 12.18 -7.79 -9.14
CA CYS A 314 11.26 -7.17 -8.18
C CYS A 314 11.58 -5.70 -7.90
N GLY A 315 12.81 -5.25 -8.17
CA GLY A 315 13.22 -3.86 -8.09
C GLY A 315 12.40 -2.94 -8.99
N GLN A 316 11.97 -3.43 -10.14
CA GLN A 316 11.21 -2.72 -11.17
C GLN A 316 9.68 -2.73 -10.92
N ILE A 317 9.20 -3.48 -9.93
CA ILE A 317 7.76 -3.65 -9.69
C ILE A 317 7.27 -2.64 -8.66
N ASN A 318 6.20 -1.90 -9.01
CA ASN A 318 5.36 -1.23 -8.04
C ASN A 318 4.32 -2.23 -7.52
N PHE A 319 4.50 -2.74 -6.29
CA PHE A 319 3.55 -3.67 -5.67
C PHE A 319 2.30 -2.98 -5.14
N ASP A 320 1.63 -2.22 -6.01
CA ASP A 320 0.38 -1.52 -5.71
C ASP A 320 -0.74 -2.53 -5.42
N PRO A 321 -1.34 -2.55 -4.22
CA PRO A 321 -2.36 -3.52 -3.85
C PRO A 321 -3.70 -3.34 -4.57
N LEU A 322 -3.86 -2.30 -5.39
CA LEU A 322 -5.04 -2.07 -6.23
C LEU A 322 -4.82 -2.49 -7.70
N ILE A 323 -3.68 -3.09 -8.05
CA ILE A 323 -3.54 -3.83 -9.31
C ILE A 323 -4.13 -5.21 -9.08
N LEU A 324 -5.36 -5.39 -9.55
CA LEU A 324 -6.22 -6.51 -9.22
C LEU A 324 -6.76 -7.18 -10.50
N PRO A 325 -6.89 -8.53 -10.53
CA PRO A 325 -7.48 -9.24 -11.66
C PRO A 325 -9.01 -9.12 -11.66
N SER A 326 -9.66 -9.49 -12.75
CA SER A 326 -11.11 -9.66 -12.82
C SER A 326 -11.59 -10.57 -11.69
N GLY A 327 -12.76 -10.27 -11.11
CA GLY A 327 -13.29 -11.01 -9.97
C GLY A 327 -12.73 -10.61 -8.61
N VAL A 328 -11.79 -9.66 -8.58
CA VAL A 328 -11.26 -9.06 -7.34
C VAL A 328 -11.39 -7.53 -7.40
N ARG A 329 -11.88 -6.91 -6.33
CA ARG A 329 -12.00 -5.46 -6.18
C ARG A 329 -11.59 -5.04 -4.76
N GLY A 330 -10.96 -3.88 -4.60
CA GLY A 330 -10.73 -3.28 -3.28
C GLY A 330 -12.04 -2.92 -2.58
N SER A 331 -12.04 -2.91 -1.25
CA SER A 331 -13.09 -2.26 -0.46
C SER A 331 -12.96 -0.74 -0.51
N ASP A 332 -13.87 -0.04 0.15
CA ASP A 332 -13.83 1.42 0.25
C ASP A 332 -12.95 1.88 1.45
N ASP A 333 -12.08 1.00 1.94
CA ASP A 333 -11.08 1.28 2.96
C ASP A 333 -10.16 2.44 2.55
N PRO A 334 -10.17 3.56 3.30
CA PRO A 334 -9.38 4.75 2.96
C PRO A 334 -7.86 4.51 3.02
N ILE A 335 -7.40 3.56 3.84
CA ILE A 335 -5.98 3.18 3.90
C ILE A 335 -5.58 2.47 2.61
N LEU A 336 -6.43 1.60 2.06
CA LEU A 336 -6.13 0.87 0.82
C LEU A 336 -5.94 1.83 -0.37
N ALA A 337 -6.83 2.81 -0.51
CA ALA A 337 -6.72 3.86 -1.52
C ALA A 337 -5.47 4.73 -1.32
N ALA A 338 -5.18 5.14 -0.07
CA ALA A 338 -3.99 5.92 0.25
C ALA A 338 -2.70 5.13 -0.02
N ARG A 339 -2.66 3.83 0.27
CA ARG A 339 -1.51 2.96 -0.05
C ARG A 339 -1.19 2.98 -1.53
N SER A 340 -2.17 2.78 -2.42
CA SER A 340 -1.98 2.80 -3.87
C SER A 340 -1.36 4.12 -4.33
N ALA A 341 -1.90 5.26 -3.87
CA ALA A 341 -1.39 6.59 -4.22
C ALA A 341 0.06 6.81 -3.72
N VAL A 342 0.38 6.42 -2.49
CA VAL A 342 1.72 6.56 -1.90
C VAL A 342 2.73 5.62 -2.57
N TYR A 343 2.33 4.39 -2.92
CA TYR A 343 3.18 3.45 -3.65
C TYR A 343 3.57 3.99 -5.02
N SER A 344 2.60 4.56 -5.76
CA SER A 344 2.85 5.20 -7.06
C SER A 344 3.79 6.41 -6.93
N GLN A 345 3.60 7.26 -5.92
CA GLN A 345 4.45 8.41 -5.66
C GLN A 345 5.88 7.98 -5.30
N SER A 346 6.05 7.01 -4.42
CA SER A 346 7.35 6.47 -4.01
C SER A 346 8.07 5.78 -5.17
N PHE A 347 7.34 5.03 -6.01
CA PHE A 347 7.86 4.39 -7.21
C PHE A 347 8.38 5.43 -8.21
N ASN A 348 7.56 6.40 -8.58
CA ASN A 348 7.93 7.45 -9.55
C ASN A 348 9.11 8.31 -9.06
N ARG A 349 9.22 8.55 -7.73
CA ARG A 349 10.36 9.26 -7.15
C ARG A 349 11.63 8.46 -7.33
N ARG A 350 11.62 7.20 -6.97
CA ARG A 350 12.76 6.28 -7.12
C ARG A 350 13.21 6.15 -8.57
N GLU A 351 12.29 6.01 -9.52
CA GLU A 351 12.64 5.89 -10.95
C GLU A 351 13.27 7.18 -11.48
N ARG A 352 12.80 8.35 -11.06
CA ARG A 352 13.44 9.64 -11.41
C ARG A 352 14.84 9.75 -10.83
N GLU A 353 15.06 9.35 -9.60
CA GLU A 353 16.38 9.36 -8.95
C GLU A 353 17.35 8.45 -9.70
N ARG A 354 16.94 7.26 -10.06
CA ARG A 354 17.73 6.31 -10.85
C ARG A 354 18.05 6.88 -12.24
N ALA A 355 17.06 7.42 -12.93
CA ALA A 355 17.24 8.01 -14.25
C ALA A 355 18.17 9.22 -14.26
N SER A 356 18.23 9.99 -13.15
CA SER A 356 19.12 11.16 -13.00
C SER A 356 20.51 10.81 -12.46
N GLY A 357 20.78 9.52 -12.13
CA GLY A 357 22.03 9.10 -11.50
C GLY A 357 22.14 9.49 -10.02
N ASN A 358 21.07 10.04 -9.43
CA ASN A 358 21.03 10.36 -8.01
C ASN A 358 20.62 9.10 -7.23
N VAL A 359 21.55 8.17 -7.08
CA VAL A 359 21.36 6.89 -6.38
C VAL A 359 22.43 6.78 -5.32
N GLU A 360 22.05 6.38 -4.11
CA GLU A 360 23.02 6.05 -3.07
C GLU A 360 23.83 4.84 -3.50
N PRO A 361 25.19 4.93 -3.49
CA PRO A 361 26.01 3.78 -3.83
C PRO A 361 25.78 2.62 -2.83
N PRO A 362 25.85 1.36 -3.30
CA PRO A 362 25.79 0.22 -2.39
C PRO A 362 26.85 0.38 -1.29
N LYS A 363 26.48 0.20 -0.03
CA LYS A 363 27.50 0.05 1.02
C LYS A 363 28.28 -1.22 0.70
N GLU A 364 29.58 -1.09 0.50
CA GLU A 364 30.45 -2.26 0.45
C GLU A 364 30.19 -3.10 1.70
N ALA A 365 29.87 -4.37 1.48
CA ALA A 365 29.71 -5.31 2.57
C ALA A 365 31.00 -5.24 3.40
N ALA A 366 30.90 -4.84 4.66
CA ALA A 366 32.04 -4.88 5.59
C ALA A 366 32.54 -6.32 5.60
N ARG A 367 33.74 -6.51 5.02
CA ARG A 367 34.40 -7.80 4.93
C ARG A 367 34.84 -8.28 6.31
#